data_ac5048ed9914f06abb4764f1d0afe747
#
_entry.id   ac5048ed9914f06abb4764f1d0afe747
#
_cell.length_a   1.000
_cell.length_b   1.000
_cell.length_c   1.000
_cell.angle_alpha   90.00
_cell.angle_beta   90.00
_cell.angle_gamma   90.00
#
_symmetry.space_group_name_H-M   'P 1'
#
loop_
_entity.id
_entity.type
_entity.pdbx_description
1 polymer ?
#
loop_
_entity_poly.entity_id
_entity_poly.type
_entity_poly.pdbx_seq_one_letter_code
_entity_poly.pdbx_strand_id
1 'polypeptide(L)'
;MAIKIALAGNPNCGKTTMFNALTGANQYVGNWPGVTVEKKEGKLKGKKGKGEDIIVTDLPGIYSLSPYTLEEVVSRDYVLKENPDVIIDLVDATNIERNLYLTTQLIETGVPVVIALNMADLLEKRGIKIDTKRLSMLLDCPIIETSALKGEGLDKLIDEAVKTAKKSSADLPKEIFTKEMEEAISEVKEVLPSSITEDKKRWYAVKFLENDEKVKEAMKLSASGQSLVDSKRQDLEKKHDDDMESIVCLLYTSPSPRDR
;
A
#
# COMPACT_ATOMS: atom_id res chain seq x y z
N MET A 1 19.31 -2.77 14.31
CA MET A 1 18.84 -1.69 13.39
C MET A 1 17.46 -1.27 13.87
N ALA A 2 17.10 0.02 13.72
CA ALA A 2 15.76 0.47 14.03
C ALA A 2 14.78 -0.08 12.99
N ILE A 3 13.58 -0.47 13.41
CA ILE A 3 12.50 -0.87 12.52
C ILE A 3 11.87 0.40 11.95
N LYS A 4 11.80 0.51 10.62
CA LYS A 4 11.19 1.64 9.91
C LYS A 4 9.75 1.31 9.54
N ILE A 5 8.80 2.04 10.11
CA ILE A 5 7.38 1.93 9.81
C ILE A 5 6.95 3.12 8.96
N ALA A 6 6.38 2.87 7.79
CA ALA A 6 5.68 3.88 7.01
C ALA A 6 4.21 3.93 7.42
N LEU A 7 3.69 5.12 7.70
CA LEU A 7 2.27 5.32 7.98
C LEU A 7 1.61 5.90 6.72
N ALA A 8 0.82 5.09 6.05
CA ALA A 8 0.10 5.44 4.83
C ALA A 8 -1.42 5.54 5.09
N GLY A 9 -2.15 6.06 4.14
CA GLY A 9 -3.61 6.12 4.18
C GLY A 9 -4.18 7.32 3.45
N ASN A 10 -5.47 7.27 3.19
CA ASN A 10 -6.20 8.32 2.50
C ASN A 10 -6.24 9.63 3.31
N PRO A 11 -6.46 10.79 2.65
CA PRO A 11 -6.76 12.02 3.36
C PRO A 11 -7.93 11.83 4.33
N ASN A 12 -7.81 12.40 5.53
CA ASN A 12 -8.83 12.37 6.60
C ASN A 12 -9.13 10.98 7.23
N CYS A 13 -8.37 9.94 6.95
CA CYS A 13 -8.51 8.62 7.62
C CYS A 13 -8.05 8.62 9.10
N GLY A 14 -7.55 9.75 9.61
CA GLY A 14 -7.05 9.87 10.99
C GLY A 14 -5.54 9.67 11.14
N LYS A 15 -4.77 9.74 10.04
CA LYS A 15 -3.34 9.46 9.98
C LYS A 15 -2.51 10.35 10.94
N THR A 16 -2.69 11.66 10.91
CA THR A 16 -2.02 12.59 11.84
C THR A 16 -2.36 12.31 13.31
N THR A 17 -3.61 11.95 13.61
CA THR A 17 -4.03 11.56 14.97
C THR A 17 -3.31 10.28 15.40
N MET A 18 -3.22 9.28 14.52
CA MET A 18 -2.51 8.04 14.76
C MET A 18 -1.01 8.30 14.98
N PHE A 19 -0.37 9.08 14.11
CA PHE A 19 1.04 9.43 14.22
C PHE A 19 1.36 10.11 15.55
N ASN A 20 0.55 11.09 15.97
CA ASN A 20 0.72 11.78 17.25
C ASN A 20 0.50 10.84 18.45
N ALA A 21 -0.45 9.92 18.37
CA ALA A 21 -0.72 8.94 19.42
C ALA A 21 0.44 7.93 19.56
N LEU A 22 1.14 7.60 18.48
CA LEU A 22 2.27 6.69 18.47
C LEU A 22 3.58 7.35 18.89
N THR A 23 3.89 8.56 18.44
CA THR A 23 5.19 9.21 18.60
C THR A 23 5.20 10.26 19.74
N GLY A 24 4.06 10.82 20.08
CA GLY A 24 3.97 11.89 21.10
C GLY A 24 4.74 13.15 20.67
N ALA A 25 5.57 13.69 21.57
CA ALA A 25 6.35 14.90 21.33
C ALA A 25 7.69 14.66 20.59
N ASN A 26 8.07 13.39 20.38
CA ASN A 26 9.36 13.02 19.78
C ASN A 26 9.26 12.97 18.25
N GLN A 27 9.00 14.13 17.64
CA GLN A 27 8.79 14.25 16.21
C GLN A 27 9.82 15.18 15.58
N TYR A 28 10.28 14.84 14.39
CA TYR A 28 10.99 15.70 13.48
C TYR A 28 10.02 16.14 12.38
N VAL A 29 9.95 17.43 12.13
CA VAL A 29 9.14 18.02 11.06
C VAL A 29 10.07 18.77 10.13
N GLY A 30 9.98 18.50 8.85
CA GLY A 30 10.75 19.15 7.79
C GLY A 30 10.03 19.01 6.46
N ASN A 31 10.74 19.18 5.37
CA ASN A 31 10.20 18.92 4.04
C ASN A 31 10.87 17.70 3.43
N TRP A 32 10.16 17.02 2.55
CA TRP A 32 10.77 15.99 1.71
C TRP A 32 11.83 16.61 0.81
N PRO A 33 12.95 15.93 0.53
CA PRO A 33 14.02 16.46 -0.30
C PRO A 33 13.53 16.93 -1.68
N GLY A 34 13.82 18.19 -2.03
CA GLY A 34 13.52 18.74 -3.34
C GLY A 34 12.06 19.16 -3.60
N VAL A 35 11.18 19.05 -2.60
CA VAL A 35 9.76 19.43 -2.71
C VAL A 35 9.28 20.19 -1.47
N THR A 36 8.14 20.87 -1.60
CA THR A 36 7.49 21.62 -0.50
C THR A 36 6.56 20.78 0.37
N VAL A 37 6.51 19.47 0.14
CA VAL A 37 5.67 18.53 0.90
C VAL A 37 6.28 18.30 2.27
N GLU A 38 5.46 18.40 3.33
CA GLU A 38 5.89 18.20 4.72
C GLU A 38 6.25 16.74 4.99
N LYS A 39 7.40 16.50 5.62
CA LYS A 39 7.86 15.21 6.16
C LYS A 39 7.74 15.21 7.67
N LYS A 40 7.07 14.22 8.23
CA LYS A 40 7.04 13.96 9.67
C LYS A 40 7.64 12.60 9.97
N GLU A 41 8.56 12.58 10.90
CA GLU A 41 9.21 11.36 11.37
C GLU A 41 9.31 11.41 12.88
N GLY A 42 9.09 10.29 13.56
CA GLY A 42 9.15 10.26 15.00
C GLY A 42 9.50 8.88 15.55
N LYS A 43 10.13 8.89 16.75
CA LYS A 43 10.37 7.64 17.48
C LYS A 43 9.10 7.22 18.22
N LEU A 44 8.84 5.93 18.26
CA LEU A 44 7.72 5.37 18.98
C LEU A 44 7.80 5.70 20.47
N LYS A 45 6.67 6.11 21.06
CA LYS A 45 6.58 6.49 22.47
C LYS A 45 6.43 5.27 23.38
N GLY A 46 7.22 5.21 24.44
CA GLY A 46 7.05 4.24 25.53
C GLY A 46 7.66 2.86 25.22
N LYS A 47 7.14 1.82 25.90
CA LYS A 47 7.61 0.41 25.79
C LYS A 47 6.86 -0.39 24.70
N LYS A 48 6.14 0.29 23.80
CA LYS A 48 5.43 -0.33 22.68
C LYS A 48 6.46 -1.03 21.79
N GLY A 49 6.06 -2.09 21.10
CA GLY A 49 6.97 -2.83 20.22
C GLY A 49 8.08 -3.62 20.97
N LYS A 50 7.82 -4.01 22.23
CA LYS A 50 8.71 -4.90 23.03
C LYS A 50 10.16 -4.41 23.20
N GLY A 51 10.37 -3.09 23.21
CA GLY A 51 11.69 -2.48 23.42
C GLY A 51 12.54 -2.34 22.16
N GLU A 52 11.98 -2.59 20.99
CA GLU A 52 12.64 -2.29 19.71
C GLU A 52 12.76 -0.78 19.48
N ASP A 53 13.85 -0.36 18.83
CA ASP A 53 13.97 1.02 18.34
C ASP A 53 13.12 1.13 17.06
N ILE A 54 12.04 1.92 17.11
CA ILE A 54 11.07 2.03 16.02
C ILE A 54 10.96 3.48 15.59
N ILE A 55 11.13 3.69 14.29
CA ILE A 55 10.96 4.99 13.63
C ILE A 55 9.68 4.93 12.79
N VAL A 56 8.78 5.86 13.01
CA VAL A 56 7.54 6.00 12.24
C VAL A 56 7.67 7.22 11.34
N THR A 57 7.47 7.04 10.04
CA THR A 57 7.42 8.11 9.05
C THR A 57 5.98 8.30 8.59
N ASP A 58 5.44 9.50 8.76
CA ASP A 58 4.09 9.87 8.28
C ASP A 58 4.18 10.25 6.80
N LEU A 59 3.59 9.44 5.93
CA LEU A 59 3.51 9.74 4.51
C LEU A 59 2.39 10.75 4.24
N PRO A 60 2.46 11.55 3.19
CA PRO A 60 1.33 12.37 2.75
C PRO A 60 0.05 11.56 2.58
N GLY A 61 -1.11 12.18 2.83
CA GLY A 61 -2.40 11.54 2.57
C GLY A 61 -2.67 11.46 1.08
N ILE A 62 -2.83 10.26 0.56
CA ILE A 62 -2.99 9.99 -0.87
C ILE A 62 -4.16 9.05 -1.11
N TYR A 63 -4.71 9.07 -2.31
CA TYR A 63 -5.76 8.13 -2.72
C TYR A 63 -5.22 6.96 -3.54
N SER A 64 -4.07 7.16 -4.16
CA SER A 64 -3.40 6.14 -4.97
C SER A 64 -1.88 6.36 -4.97
N LEU A 65 -1.13 5.37 -5.44
CA LEU A 65 0.31 5.50 -5.75
C LEU A 65 0.55 5.96 -7.19
N SER A 66 -0.50 6.37 -7.91
CA SER A 66 -0.37 6.97 -9.24
C SER A 66 0.14 8.40 -9.13
N PRO A 67 1.11 8.85 -9.95
CA PRO A 67 1.90 10.06 -9.69
C PRO A 67 1.25 11.33 -10.26
N TYR A 68 -0.01 11.60 -9.93
CA TYR A 68 -0.70 12.81 -10.38
C TYR A 68 -0.38 14.04 -9.52
N THR A 69 -0.10 13.84 -8.23
CA THR A 69 0.23 14.91 -7.29
C THR A 69 1.65 14.74 -6.72
N LEU A 70 2.23 15.81 -6.19
CA LEU A 70 3.55 15.73 -5.53
C LEU A 70 3.51 14.80 -4.30
N GLU A 71 2.42 14.79 -3.58
CA GLU A 71 2.17 13.95 -2.42
C GLU A 71 2.21 12.46 -2.81
N GLU A 72 1.58 12.09 -3.92
CA GLU A 72 1.59 10.72 -4.45
C GLU A 72 2.97 10.30 -4.93
N VAL A 73 3.69 11.20 -5.63
CA VAL A 73 5.08 10.95 -6.04
C VAL A 73 5.97 10.69 -4.83
N VAL A 74 5.88 11.55 -3.80
CA VAL A 74 6.68 11.43 -2.57
C VAL A 74 6.38 10.12 -1.85
N SER A 75 5.12 9.78 -1.67
CA SER A 75 4.70 8.55 -0.98
C SER A 75 5.16 7.31 -1.73
N ARG A 76 4.98 7.28 -3.05
CA ARG A 76 5.45 6.21 -3.93
C ARG A 76 6.98 6.03 -3.85
N ASP A 77 7.71 7.13 -4.01
CA ASP A 77 9.17 7.12 -3.99
C ASP A 77 9.70 6.63 -2.63
N TYR A 78 9.07 7.03 -1.53
CA TYR A 78 9.45 6.54 -0.22
C TYR A 78 9.27 5.03 -0.11
N VAL A 79 8.11 4.51 -0.46
CA VAL A 79 7.82 3.07 -0.36
C VAL A 79 8.77 2.25 -1.25
N LEU A 80 9.02 2.71 -2.48
CA LEU A 80 9.81 1.93 -3.45
C LEU A 80 11.33 2.07 -3.28
N LYS A 81 11.82 3.25 -2.83
CA LYS A 81 13.27 3.55 -2.77
C LYS A 81 13.85 3.41 -1.35
N GLU A 82 13.12 3.89 -0.33
CA GLU A 82 13.59 3.86 1.06
C GLU A 82 13.34 2.53 1.76
N ASN A 83 12.51 1.65 1.16
CA ASN A 83 12.23 0.30 1.65
C ASN A 83 11.93 0.28 3.15
N PRO A 84 10.78 0.80 3.63
CA PRO A 84 10.38 0.61 5.01
C PRO A 84 10.20 -0.89 5.31
N ASP A 85 10.46 -1.30 6.54
CA ASP A 85 10.34 -2.70 6.97
C ASP A 85 8.88 -3.16 6.99
N VAL A 86 7.94 -2.22 7.18
CA VAL A 86 6.50 -2.47 7.15
C VAL A 86 5.74 -1.17 6.89
N ILE A 87 4.60 -1.29 6.22
CA ILE A 87 3.63 -0.21 6.06
C ILE A 87 2.45 -0.47 7.00
N ILE A 88 2.07 0.54 7.78
CA ILE A 88 0.77 0.60 8.43
C ILE A 88 -0.14 1.44 7.55
N ASP A 89 -1.13 0.80 6.93
CA ASP A 89 -2.12 1.47 6.11
C ASP A 89 -3.37 1.79 6.94
N LEU A 90 -3.67 3.07 7.10
CA LEU A 90 -4.87 3.53 7.81
C LEU A 90 -6.07 3.55 6.87
N VAL A 91 -6.98 2.64 7.13
CA VAL A 91 -8.25 2.49 6.42
C VAL A 91 -9.37 3.07 7.29
N ASP A 92 -10.08 4.07 6.78
CA ASP A 92 -11.31 4.57 7.41
C ASP A 92 -12.42 3.53 7.26
N ALA A 93 -12.80 2.90 8.36
CA ALA A 93 -13.82 1.88 8.39
C ALA A 93 -15.20 2.38 7.86
N THR A 94 -15.47 3.68 7.93
CA THR A 94 -16.73 4.27 7.46
C THR A 94 -16.78 4.47 5.94
N ASN A 95 -15.62 4.39 5.27
CA ASN A 95 -15.45 4.55 3.81
C ASN A 95 -14.50 3.48 3.25
N ILE A 96 -14.68 2.24 3.68
CA ILE A 96 -13.73 1.15 3.48
C ILE A 96 -13.43 0.90 1.99
N GLU A 97 -14.44 0.85 1.12
CA GLU A 97 -14.27 0.56 -0.30
C GLU A 97 -13.29 1.52 -0.98
N ARG A 98 -13.45 2.82 -0.74
CA ARG A 98 -12.56 3.84 -1.29
C ARG A 98 -11.13 3.71 -0.77
N ASN A 99 -10.97 3.33 0.49
CA ASN A 99 -9.65 3.22 1.11
C ASN A 99 -8.90 1.97 0.66
N LEU A 100 -9.61 0.86 0.41
CA LEU A 100 -9.00 -0.40 -0.03
C LEU A 100 -8.30 -0.29 -1.39
N TYR A 101 -8.65 0.66 -2.23
CA TYR A 101 -7.93 0.90 -3.48
C TYR A 101 -6.44 1.25 -3.24
N LEU A 102 -6.15 2.13 -2.29
CA LEU A 102 -4.77 2.40 -1.89
C LEU A 102 -4.11 1.17 -1.26
N THR A 103 -4.85 0.47 -0.38
CA THR A 103 -4.37 -0.74 0.31
C THR A 103 -3.83 -1.77 -0.68
N THR A 104 -4.58 -2.06 -1.75
CA THR A 104 -4.17 -3.05 -2.74
C THR A 104 -2.92 -2.62 -3.49
N GLN A 105 -2.80 -1.34 -3.84
CA GLN A 105 -1.59 -0.80 -4.46
C GLN A 105 -0.37 -0.87 -3.53
N LEU A 106 -0.56 -0.65 -2.22
CA LEU A 106 0.51 -0.79 -1.24
C LEU A 106 0.98 -2.25 -1.13
N ILE A 107 0.06 -3.21 -1.11
CA ILE A 107 0.38 -4.65 -1.11
C ILE A 107 1.21 -5.02 -2.35
N GLU A 108 0.85 -4.51 -3.52
CA GLU A 108 1.56 -4.77 -4.77
C GLU A 108 3.02 -4.28 -4.78
N THR A 109 3.37 -3.33 -3.91
CA THR A 109 4.78 -2.86 -3.80
C THR A 109 5.74 -3.92 -3.27
N GLY A 110 5.23 -5.02 -2.70
CA GLY A 110 6.02 -6.07 -2.06
C GLY A 110 6.50 -5.72 -0.65
N VAL A 111 6.24 -4.51 -0.15
CA VAL A 111 6.51 -4.15 1.24
C VAL A 111 5.42 -4.75 2.13
N PRO A 112 5.75 -5.42 3.24
CA PRO A 112 4.77 -5.97 4.16
C PRO A 112 3.78 -4.91 4.66
N VAL A 113 2.46 -5.21 4.62
CA VAL A 113 1.39 -4.28 5.01
C VAL A 113 0.64 -4.81 6.23
N VAL A 114 0.32 -3.91 7.15
CA VAL A 114 -0.64 -4.14 8.24
C VAL A 114 -1.73 -3.08 8.13
N ILE A 115 -2.99 -3.49 8.06
CA ILE A 115 -4.12 -2.56 8.00
C ILE A 115 -4.53 -2.14 9.42
N ALA A 116 -4.51 -0.84 9.66
CA ALA A 116 -5.17 -0.22 10.81
C ALA A 116 -6.59 0.20 10.40
N LEU A 117 -7.58 -0.64 10.70
CA LEU A 117 -8.99 -0.32 10.46
C LEU A 117 -9.45 0.69 11.50
N ASN A 118 -9.31 1.97 11.15
CA ASN A 118 -9.54 3.09 12.05
C ASN A 118 -11.02 3.52 12.05
N MET A 119 -11.43 4.21 13.12
CA MET A 119 -12.83 4.63 13.32
C MET A 119 -13.81 3.45 13.45
N ALA A 120 -13.35 2.25 13.82
CA ALA A 120 -14.18 1.07 14.01
C ALA A 120 -15.27 1.31 15.08
N ASP A 121 -14.99 2.14 16.09
CA ASP A 121 -15.94 2.55 17.10
C ASP A 121 -17.16 3.34 16.55
N LEU A 122 -17.04 3.97 15.40
CA LEU A 122 -18.16 4.64 14.72
C LEU A 122 -19.09 3.64 14.04
N LEU A 123 -18.53 2.55 13.48
CA LEU A 123 -19.35 1.48 12.89
C LEU A 123 -20.13 0.72 13.95
N GLU A 124 -19.49 0.42 15.07
CA GLU A 124 -20.16 -0.26 16.20
C GLU A 124 -21.40 0.51 16.67
N LYS A 125 -21.30 1.85 16.79
CA LYS A 125 -22.44 2.73 17.10
C LYS A 125 -23.56 2.69 16.06
N ARG A 126 -23.25 2.34 14.80
CA ARG A 126 -24.22 2.20 13.71
C ARG A 126 -24.74 0.76 13.57
N GLY A 127 -24.29 -0.17 14.41
CA GLY A 127 -24.66 -1.59 14.33
C GLY A 127 -24.05 -2.31 13.12
N ILE A 128 -23.04 -1.72 12.46
CA ILE A 128 -22.36 -2.29 11.30
C ILE A 128 -21.12 -3.06 11.81
N LYS A 129 -20.94 -4.27 11.31
CA LYS A 129 -19.73 -5.08 11.60
C LYS A 129 -19.05 -5.43 10.30
N ILE A 130 -17.73 -5.27 10.29
CA ILE A 130 -16.85 -5.74 9.20
C ILE A 130 -16.27 -7.09 9.61
N ASP A 131 -16.34 -8.08 8.74
CA ASP A 131 -15.66 -9.36 8.94
C ASP A 131 -14.16 -9.18 8.65
N THR A 132 -13.44 -8.69 9.65
CA THR A 132 -11.99 -8.41 9.55
C THR A 132 -11.18 -9.69 9.31
N LYS A 133 -11.66 -10.87 9.74
CA LYS A 133 -10.98 -12.14 9.49
C LYS A 133 -11.07 -12.53 8.02
N ARG A 134 -12.28 -12.45 7.44
CA ARG A 134 -12.48 -12.74 6.01
C ARG A 134 -11.71 -11.73 5.14
N LEU A 135 -11.76 -10.45 5.47
CA LEU A 135 -11.03 -9.41 4.75
C LEU A 135 -9.50 -9.62 4.83
N SER A 136 -8.97 -9.97 6.00
CA SER A 136 -7.55 -10.29 6.18
C SER A 136 -7.11 -11.50 5.33
N MET A 137 -7.97 -12.52 5.21
CA MET A 137 -7.69 -13.67 4.34
C MET A 137 -7.70 -13.30 2.85
N LEU A 138 -8.60 -12.41 2.44
CA LEU A 138 -8.71 -11.97 1.04
C LEU A 138 -7.52 -11.11 0.61
N LEU A 139 -7.08 -10.19 1.48
CA LEU A 139 -5.97 -9.28 1.22
C LEU A 139 -4.60 -9.86 1.60
N ASP A 140 -4.57 -11.03 2.26
CA ASP A 140 -3.38 -11.68 2.80
C ASP A 140 -2.52 -10.76 3.70
N CYS A 141 -3.17 -9.87 4.43
CA CYS A 141 -2.50 -8.97 5.36
C CYS A 141 -3.25 -8.87 6.70
N PRO A 142 -2.54 -8.67 7.83
CA PRO A 142 -3.16 -8.51 9.13
C PRO A 142 -4.03 -7.25 9.19
N ILE A 143 -5.18 -7.35 9.86
CA ILE A 143 -6.08 -6.22 10.10
C ILE A 143 -6.29 -6.04 11.60
N ILE A 144 -6.02 -4.85 12.09
CA ILE A 144 -6.22 -4.47 13.50
C ILE A 144 -7.24 -3.34 13.59
N GLU A 145 -8.32 -3.57 14.29
CA GLU A 145 -9.30 -2.53 14.60
C GLU A 145 -8.70 -1.51 15.56
N THR A 146 -8.84 -0.23 15.24
CA THR A 146 -8.26 0.87 15.99
C THR A 146 -9.23 2.04 16.13
N SER A 147 -9.02 2.82 17.19
CA SER A 147 -9.54 4.17 17.31
C SER A 147 -8.37 5.09 17.71
N ALA A 148 -7.78 5.75 16.73
CA ALA A 148 -6.64 6.64 16.96
C ALA A 148 -6.98 7.76 17.96
N LEU A 149 -8.23 8.26 17.91
CA LEU A 149 -8.72 9.31 18.81
C LEU A 149 -8.79 8.84 20.28
N LYS A 150 -9.20 7.60 20.52
CA LYS A 150 -9.31 7.02 21.86
C LYS A 150 -8.02 6.32 22.33
N GLY A 151 -7.05 6.11 21.41
CA GLY A 151 -5.85 5.33 21.68
C GLY A 151 -6.10 3.81 21.77
N GLU A 152 -7.24 3.33 21.29
CA GLU A 152 -7.60 1.91 21.33
C GLU A 152 -6.94 1.13 20.18
N GLY A 153 -6.49 -0.11 20.46
CA GLY A 153 -5.89 -1.01 19.48
C GLY A 153 -4.43 -0.71 19.11
N LEU A 154 -3.85 0.43 19.56
CA LEU A 154 -2.53 0.89 19.14
C LEU A 154 -1.39 -0.07 19.50
N ASP A 155 -1.43 -0.66 20.71
CA ASP A 155 -0.39 -1.59 21.17
C ASP A 155 -0.40 -2.87 20.33
N LYS A 156 -1.60 -3.40 20.04
CA LYS A 156 -1.79 -4.56 19.16
C LYS A 156 -1.32 -4.27 17.74
N LEU A 157 -1.61 -3.06 17.23
CA LEU A 157 -1.18 -2.63 15.90
C LEU A 157 0.34 -2.62 15.79
N ILE A 158 1.03 -2.04 16.77
CA ILE A 158 2.49 -1.99 16.76
C ILE A 158 3.12 -3.37 16.95
N ASP A 159 2.58 -4.21 17.84
CA ASP A 159 3.08 -5.58 18.01
C ASP A 159 2.94 -6.39 16.72
N GLU A 160 1.82 -6.26 16.01
CA GLU A 160 1.63 -6.94 14.72
C GLU A 160 2.52 -6.34 13.62
N ALA A 161 2.71 -5.02 13.59
CA ALA A 161 3.62 -4.38 12.65
C ALA A 161 5.07 -4.86 12.85
N VAL A 162 5.56 -4.92 14.09
CA VAL A 162 6.89 -5.45 14.42
C VAL A 162 7.03 -6.93 14.02
N LYS A 163 6.00 -7.73 14.25
CA LYS A 163 5.98 -9.13 13.86
C LYS A 163 6.01 -9.30 12.34
N THR A 164 5.24 -8.47 11.63
CA THR A 164 5.16 -8.47 10.17
C THR A 164 6.46 -7.98 9.54
N ALA A 165 7.10 -6.95 10.08
CA ALA A 165 8.41 -6.46 9.66
C ALA A 165 9.53 -7.50 9.77
N LYS A 166 9.39 -8.47 10.69
CA LYS A 166 10.38 -9.56 10.90
C LYS A 166 10.09 -10.80 10.06
N LYS A 167 8.96 -10.88 9.37
CA LYS A 167 8.71 -11.96 8.41
C LYS A 167 9.64 -11.78 7.22
N SER A 168 10.17 -12.89 6.72
CA SER A 168 10.94 -12.87 5.48
C SER A 168 10.04 -12.43 4.33
N SER A 169 10.56 -11.61 3.41
CA SER A 169 9.89 -11.19 2.17
C SER A 169 9.62 -12.33 1.18
N ALA A 170 9.74 -13.58 1.61
CA ALA A 170 9.50 -14.77 0.79
C ALA A 170 8.02 -15.01 0.45
N ASP A 171 7.10 -14.40 1.17
CA ASP A 171 5.67 -14.44 0.83
C ASP A 171 5.36 -13.24 -0.09
N LEU A 172 5.65 -13.43 -1.37
CA LEU A 172 5.22 -12.48 -2.42
C LEU A 172 3.71 -12.30 -2.38
N PRO A 173 3.19 -11.13 -2.81
CA PRO A 173 1.75 -10.90 -2.90
C PRO A 173 1.08 -12.04 -3.64
N LYS A 174 -0.02 -12.57 -3.08
CA LYS A 174 -0.81 -13.62 -3.75
C LYS A 174 -1.46 -13.05 -5.00
N GLU A 175 -1.74 -13.95 -5.94
CA GLU A 175 -2.53 -13.63 -7.12
C GLU A 175 -3.91 -13.11 -6.69
N ILE A 176 -4.16 -11.82 -6.91
CA ILE A 176 -5.41 -11.15 -6.52
C ILE A 176 -6.25 -10.77 -7.75
N PHE A 177 -5.68 -10.81 -8.94
CA PHE A 177 -6.35 -10.49 -10.19
C PHE A 177 -6.97 -11.73 -10.87
N THR A 178 -7.64 -11.50 -11.99
CA THR A 178 -8.10 -12.59 -12.85
C THR A 178 -6.93 -13.37 -13.41
N LYS A 179 -7.16 -14.63 -13.77
CA LYS A 179 -6.11 -15.50 -14.33
C LYS A 179 -5.40 -14.85 -15.53
N GLU A 180 -6.16 -14.23 -16.42
CA GLU A 180 -5.59 -13.57 -17.60
C GLU A 180 -4.70 -12.38 -17.24
N MET A 181 -5.09 -11.61 -16.25
CA MET A 181 -4.29 -10.48 -15.76
C MET A 181 -3.00 -10.99 -15.10
N GLU A 182 -3.08 -12.07 -14.30
CA GLU A 182 -1.91 -12.69 -13.68
C GLU A 182 -0.94 -13.28 -14.72
N GLU A 183 -1.45 -13.88 -15.79
CA GLU A 183 -0.64 -14.34 -16.92
C GLU A 183 0.07 -13.17 -17.61
N ALA A 184 -0.64 -12.08 -17.88
CA ALA A 184 -0.04 -10.86 -18.46
C ALA A 184 1.03 -10.25 -17.53
N ILE A 185 0.77 -10.15 -16.23
CA ILE A 185 1.74 -9.68 -15.23
C ILE A 185 2.98 -10.57 -15.26
N SER A 186 2.81 -11.89 -15.27
CA SER A 186 3.93 -12.84 -15.29
C SER A 186 4.80 -12.67 -16.53
N GLU A 187 4.21 -12.55 -17.71
CA GLU A 187 4.96 -12.33 -18.95
C GLU A 187 5.68 -10.96 -18.98
N VAL A 188 5.03 -9.92 -18.47
CA VAL A 188 5.67 -8.59 -18.39
C VAL A 188 6.84 -8.59 -17.41
N LYS A 189 6.77 -9.32 -16.29
CA LYS A 189 7.88 -9.47 -15.33
C LYS A 189 9.16 -9.97 -15.99
N GLU A 190 9.06 -10.87 -16.97
CA GLU A 190 10.23 -11.45 -17.66
C GLU A 190 10.99 -10.44 -18.54
N VAL A 191 10.31 -9.39 -19.00
CA VAL A 191 10.92 -8.35 -19.86
C VAL A 191 11.38 -7.12 -19.09
N LEU A 192 11.16 -7.10 -17.76
CA LEU A 192 11.64 -6.02 -16.91
C LEU A 192 13.16 -6.06 -16.73
N PRO A 193 13.82 -4.89 -16.58
CA PRO A 193 15.26 -4.83 -16.33
C PRO A 193 15.68 -5.59 -15.06
N SER A 194 16.83 -6.25 -15.11
CA SER A 194 17.42 -6.99 -13.98
C SER A 194 17.81 -6.09 -12.79
N SER A 195 17.80 -4.78 -12.95
CA SER A 195 18.00 -3.81 -11.87
C SER A 195 16.83 -3.75 -10.89
N ILE A 196 15.66 -4.30 -11.27
CA ILE A 196 14.50 -4.39 -10.39
C ILE A 196 14.58 -5.68 -9.57
N THR A 197 14.45 -5.55 -8.26
CA THR A 197 14.40 -6.69 -7.34
C THR A 197 13.09 -7.48 -7.52
N GLU A 198 13.12 -8.79 -7.27
CA GLU A 198 11.98 -9.70 -7.54
C GLU A 198 10.71 -9.27 -6.81
N ASP A 199 10.83 -8.78 -5.56
CA ASP A 199 9.74 -8.28 -4.75
C ASP A 199 9.01 -7.08 -5.37
N LYS A 200 9.68 -6.31 -6.24
CA LYS A 200 9.11 -5.12 -6.89
C LYS A 200 8.68 -5.36 -8.33
N LYS A 201 9.11 -6.44 -8.96
CA LYS A 201 8.78 -6.72 -10.37
C LYS A 201 7.27 -6.73 -10.61
N ARG A 202 6.48 -7.28 -9.68
CA ARG A 202 5.03 -7.33 -9.81
C ARG A 202 4.43 -5.93 -9.93
N TRP A 203 4.80 -5.03 -9.02
CA TRP A 203 4.33 -3.64 -9.04
C TRP A 203 4.66 -2.94 -10.36
N TYR A 204 5.92 -3.07 -10.81
CA TYR A 204 6.34 -2.47 -12.08
C TYR A 204 5.59 -3.08 -13.27
N ALA A 205 5.33 -4.38 -13.29
CA ALA A 205 4.58 -5.03 -14.35
C ALA A 205 3.14 -4.48 -14.44
N VAL A 206 2.46 -4.35 -13.31
CA VAL A 206 1.12 -3.73 -13.25
C VAL A 206 1.17 -2.28 -13.78
N LYS A 207 2.14 -1.47 -13.34
CA LYS A 207 2.27 -0.07 -13.79
C LYS A 207 2.60 0.07 -15.28
N PHE A 208 3.37 -0.84 -15.85
CA PHE A 208 3.58 -0.88 -17.30
C PHE A 208 2.30 -1.24 -18.06
N LEU A 209 1.49 -2.16 -17.55
CA LEU A 209 0.19 -2.50 -18.13
C LEU A 209 -0.80 -1.33 -17.99
N GLU A 210 -0.82 -0.61 -16.86
CA GLU A 210 -1.60 0.62 -16.66
C GLU A 210 -1.12 1.80 -17.53
N ASN A 211 -0.02 1.63 -18.26
CA ASN A 211 0.56 2.69 -19.10
C ASN A 211 1.10 3.90 -18.30
N ASP A 212 1.54 3.70 -17.05
CA ASP A 212 2.07 4.76 -16.18
C ASP A 212 3.26 5.47 -16.84
N GLU A 213 3.06 6.73 -17.24
CA GLU A 213 4.06 7.52 -17.96
C GLU A 213 5.33 7.76 -17.13
N LYS A 214 5.19 7.97 -15.83
CA LYS A 214 6.34 8.20 -14.94
C LYS A 214 7.22 6.96 -14.79
N VAL A 215 6.60 5.79 -14.76
CA VAL A 215 7.35 4.53 -14.77
C VAL A 215 8.06 4.34 -16.11
N LYS A 216 7.40 4.64 -17.22
CA LYS A 216 8.02 4.60 -18.56
C LYS A 216 9.15 5.60 -18.74
N GLU A 217 9.00 6.82 -18.22
CA GLU A 217 10.08 7.83 -18.23
C GLU A 217 11.27 7.41 -17.38
N ALA A 218 11.01 6.85 -16.19
CA ALA A 218 12.05 6.40 -15.26
C ALA A 218 12.77 5.13 -15.72
N MET A 219 12.10 4.30 -16.52
CA MET A 219 12.59 2.99 -16.91
C MET A 219 12.18 2.64 -18.35
N LYS A 220 13.19 2.53 -19.22
CA LYS A 220 12.97 2.14 -20.62
C LYS A 220 13.10 0.63 -20.78
N LEU A 221 12.07 0.01 -21.33
CA LEU A 221 12.13 -1.38 -21.78
C LEU A 221 12.86 -1.49 -23.14
N SER A 222 13.29 -2.70 -23.48
CA SER A 222 13.70 -3.01 -24.84
C SER A 222 12.53 -2.84 -25.81
N ALA A 223 12.81 -2.65 -27.11
CA ALA A 223 11.75 -2.53 -28.13
C ALA A 223 10.81 -3.76 -28.13
N SER A 224 11.35 -4.97 -27.95
CA SER A 224 10.57 -6.20 -27.84
C SER A 224 9.74 -6.24 -26.55
N GLY A 225 10.31 -5.79 -25.41
CA GLY A 225 9.59 -5.70 -24.14
C GLY A 225 8.44 -4.72 -24.20
N GLN A 226 8.65 -3.54 -24.80
CA GLN A 226 7.57 -2.55 -24.98
C GLN A 226 6.45 -3.09 -25.88
N SER A 227 6.81 -3.77 -26.98
CA SER A 227 5.83 -4.40 -27.89
C SER A 227 5.00 -5.48 -27.16
N LEU A 228 5.63 -6.28 -26.29
CA LEU A 228 4.91 -7.27 -25.47
C LEU A 228 3.91 -6.59 -24.53
N VAL A 229 4.34 -5.56 -23.78
CA VAL A 229 3.47 -4.82 -22.88
C VAL A 229 2.28 -4.22 -23.61
N ASP A 230 2.52 -3.57 -24.76
CA ASP A 230 1.48 -2.93 -25.57
C ASP A 230 0.47 -3.95 -26.12
N SER A 231 0.95 -5.13 -26.56
CA SER A 231 0.07 -6.22 -26.99
C SER A 231 -0.80 -6.73 -25.84
N LYS A 232 -0.20 -7.04 -24.68
CA LYS A 232 -0.96 -7.55 -23.52
C LYS A 232 -1.98 -6.55 -23.01
N ARG A 233 -1.62 -5.27 -22.98
CA ARG A 233 -2.55 -4.19 -22.62
C ARG A 233 -3.74 -4.16 -23.57
N GLN A 234 -3.50 -4.12 -24.90
CA GLN A 234 -4.58 -4.09 -25.90
C GLN A 234 -5.50 -5.31 -25.82
N ASP A 235 -4.94 -6.50 -25.58
CA ASP A 235 -5.74 -7.72 -25.42
C ASP A 235 -6.66 -7.64 -24.19
N LEU A 236 -6.16 -7.13 -23.05
CA LEU A 236 -6.94 -6.96 -21.83
C LEU A 236 -8.01 -5.87 -22.00
N GLU A 237 -7.65 -4.70 -22.53
CA GLU A 237 -8.58 -3.59 -22.79
C GLU A 237 -9.72 -4.01 -23.74
N LYS A 238 -9.38 -4.71 -24.82
CA LYS A 238 -10.38 -5.24 -25.77
C LYS A 238 -11.31 -6.28 -25.14
N LYS A 239 -10.78 -7.13 -24.26
CA LYS A 239 -11.56 -8.17 -23.59
C LYS A 239 -12.53 -7.61 -22.56
N HIS A 240 -12.11 -6.59 -21.83
CA HIS A 240 -12.89 -5.98 -20.76
C HIS A 240 -13.73 -4.76 -21.23
N ASP A 241 -13.55 -4.33 -22.50
CA ASP A 241 -14.20 -3.15 -23.09
C ASP A 241 -13.99 -1.88 -22.24
N ASP A 242 -12.78 -1.73 -21.66
CA ASP A 242 -12.42 -0.61 -20.79
C ASP A 242 -10.91 -0.35 -20.84
N ASP A 243 -10.43 0.81 -20.35
CA ASP A 243 -9.02 1.08 -20.21
C ASP A 243 -8.37 0.35 -19.02
N MET A 244 -7.05 0.15 -19.08
CA MET A 244 -6.34 -0.61 -18.05
C MET A 244 -6.42 -0.02 -16.65
N GLU A 245 -6.48 1.31 -16.52
CA GLU A 245 -6.60 1.98 -15.21
C GLU A 245 -7.95 1.63 -14.58
N SER A 246 -9.03 1.70 -15.36
CA SER A 246 -10.37 1.29 -14.96
C SER A 246 -10.45 -0.21 -14.64
N ILE A 247 -9.86 -1.07 -15.48
CA ILE A 247 -9.82 -2.51 -15.26
C ILE A 247 -9.13 -2.85 -13.94
N VAL A 248 -7.96 -2.29 -13.71
CA VAL A 248 -7.20 -2.51 -12.46
C VAL A 248 -7.97 -1.98 -11.25
N CYS A 249 -8.55 -0.78 -11.35
CA CYS A 249 -9.39 -0.21 -10.30
C CYS A 249 -10.59 -1.12 -9.97
N LEU A 250 -11.31 -1.60 -10.97
CA LEU A 250 -12.45 -2.51 -10.80
C LEU A 250 -12.04 -3.85 -10.20
N LEU A 251 -10.89 -4.40 -10.60
CA LEU A 251 -10.37 -5.65 -10.05
C LEU A 251 -9.99 -5.52 -8.58
N TYR A 252 -9.50 -4.35 -8.16
CA TYR A 252 -9.22 -4.07 -6.76
C TYR A 252 -10.49 -3.85 -5.91
N THR A 253 -11.55 -3.27 -6.48
CA THR A 253 -12.74 -2.87 -5.74
C THR A 253 -13.89 -3.87 -5.86
N SER A 254 -13.87 -4.77 -6.84
CA SER A 254 -14.89 -5.81 -7.01
C SER A 254 -14.69 -6.97 -6.03
N PRO A 255 -15.78 -7.53 -5.47
CA PRO A 255 -15.68 -8.80 -4.76
C PRO A 255 -15.10 -9.88 -5.70
N SER A 256 -14.22 -10.71 -5.13
CA SER A 256 -13.43 -11.73 -5.84
C SER A 256 -14.20 -12.43 -6.98
N PRO A 257 -13.57 -12.73 -8.14
CA PRO A 257 -14.16 -13.50 -9.22
C PRO A 257 -14.68 -14.89 -8.81
N ARG A 258 -14.37 -15.36 -7.60
CA ARG A 258 -14.88 -16.61 -7.04
C ARG A 258 -16.32 -16.52 -6.52
N ASP A 259 -16.89 -15.32 -6.45
CA ASP A 259 -18.26 -15.07 -5.98
C ASP A 259 -19.22 -14.69 -7.14
N ARG A 260 -18.81 -14.87 -8.40
CA ARG A 260 -19.62 -14.72 -9.61
C ARG A 260 -19.88 -16.04 -10.31
#